data_ab0e8f26b0d7cea3404742c01c9bb958
#
_entry.id   ab0e8f26b0d7cea3404742c01c9bb958
#
_cell.length_a   1.000
_cell.length_b   1.000
_cell.length_c   1.000
_cell.angle_alpha   90.00
_cell.angle_beta   90.00
_cell.angle_gamma   90.00
#
_symmetry.space_group_name_H-M   'P 1'
#
loop_
_entity.id
_entity.type
_entity.pdbx_description
1 polymer ?
#
loop_
_entity_poly.entity_id
_entity_poly.type
_entity_poly.pdbx_seq_one_letter_code
_entity_poly.pdbx_strand_id
1 'polypeptide(L)'
;MKEEDITAHEMHMGFSKEEERRCHENPHKLFTNHFPLVKMGWTRSESYQYILENWGLDTKASACAFCPFHRNYFYQHIRVFEPKTYDQILIVDNLLRDKTPKPPMDSDLFISRSRKRLCDLTPEDCNDAEYFEYCGRSLWNGF
;
A
#
# COMPACT_ATOMS: atom_id res chain seq x y z
N MET A 1 -19.64 38.59 -3.54
CA MET A 1 -19.69 37.26 -4.21
C MET A 1 -21.03 36.68 -3.82
N LYS A 2 -21.87 36.41 -4.78
CA LYS A 2 -23.18 35.80 -4.51
C LYS A 2 -22.97 34.30 -4.24
N GLU A 3 -23.64 33.80 -3.21
CA GLU A 3 -23.56 32.41 -2.73
C GLU A 3 -24.04 31.33 -3.75
N GLU A 4 -24.43 31.75 -4.94
CA GLU A 4 -25.16 30.93 -5.92
C GLU A 4 -24.28 30.15 -6.90
N ASP A 5 -22.93 30.29 -6.86
CA ASP A 5 -22.05 29.67 -7.85
C ASP A 5 -21.08 28.59 -7.28
N ILE A 6 -21.40 28.04 -6.09
CA ILE A 6 -20.58 26.97 -5.53
C ILE A 6 -21.12 25.64 -6.06
N THR A 7 -20.61 25.21 -7.21
CA THR A 7 -20.83 23.86 -7.72
C THR A 7 -20.21 22.83 -6.78
N ALA A 8 -21.02 21.87 -6.31
CA ALA A 8 -20.51 20.73 -5.56
C ALA A 8 -19.56 19.93 -6.43
N HIS A 9 -18.39 19.61 -5.91
CA HIS A 9 -17.39 18.80 -6.60
C HIS A 9 -17.65 17.31 -6.35
N GLU A 10 -17.62 16.52 -7.40
CA GLU A 10 -17.68 15.05 -7.30
C GLU A 10 -16.26 14.48 -7.16
N MET A 11 -16.07 13.64 -6.15
CA MET A 11 -14.81 12.96 -5.88
C MET A 11 -14.99 11.46 -6.06
N HIS A 12 -14.43 10.91 -7.14
CA HIS A 12 -14.48 9.49 -7.43
C HIS A 12 -13.29 8.76 -6.80
N MET A 13 -13.57 7.80 -5.91
CA MET A 13 -12.56 7.01 -5.22
C MET A 13 -12.58 5.56 -5.71
N GLY A 14 -11.40 5.04 -6.08
CA GLY A 14 -11.22 3.68 -6.60
C GLY A 14 -11.16 2.60 -5.51
N PHE A 15 -12.02 2.69 -4.47
CA PHE A 15 -12.11 1.64 -3.48
C PHE A 15 -12.81 0.41 -4.07
N SER A 16 -12.18 -0.77 -3.88
CA SER A 16 -12.77 -2.06 -4.25
C SER A 16 -13.83 -2.50 -3.24
N LYS A 17 -14.60 -3.52 -3.57
CA LYS A 17 -15.65 -4.05 -2.69
C LYS A 17 -15.12 -4.45 -1.30
N GLU A 18 -13.91 -4.99 -1.22
CA GLU A 18 -13.27 -5.36 0.05
C GLU A 18 -12.99 -4.16 0.95
N GLU A 19 -12.97 -2.96 0.36
CA GLU A 19 -12.71 -1.70 1.06
C GLU A 19 -13.99 -0.91 1.37
N GLU A 20 -15.17 -1.50 1.18
CA GLU A 20 -16.49 -0.86 1.38
C GLU A 20 -16.61 -0.16 2.76
N ARG A 21 -16.01 -0.74 3.81
CA ARG A 21 -15.96 -0.15 5.16
C ARG A 21 -15.25 1.21 5.21
N ARG A 22 -14.48 1.60 4.18
CA ARG A 22 -13.78 2.89 4.05
C ARG A 22 -14.62 3.95 3.33
N CYS A 23 -15.79 3.55 2.82
CA CYS A 23 -16.67 4.43 2.09
C CYS A 23 -17.48 5.27 3.07
N HIS A 24 -17.15 6.55 3.13
CA HIS A 24 -17.84 7.51 4.01
C HIS A 24 -18.24 8.72 3.20
N GLU A 25 -19.30 9.38 3.64
CA GLU A 25 -19.66 10.69 3.12
C GLU A 25 -18.55 11.70 3.37
N ASN A 26 -18.42 12.67 2.48
CA ASN A 26 -17.44 13.73 2.67
C ASN A 26 -17.91 14.66 3.79
N PRO A 27 -17.10 14.96 4.81
CA PRO A 27 -17.45 15.89 5.86
C PRO A 27 -17.61 17.33 5.36
N HIS A 28 -17.03 17.65 4.20
CA HIS A 28 -17.11 18.98 3.62
C HIS A 28 -18.24 19.04 2.58
N LYS A 29 -19.19 19.94 2.79
CA LYS A 29 -20.44 20.07 1.99
C LYS A 29 -20.21 20.34 0.49
N LEU A 30 -19.04 20.84 0.10
CA LEU A 30 -18.69 21.11 -1.29
C LEU A 30 -18.25 19.87 -2.07
N PHE A 31 -18.08 18.72 -1.40
CA PHE A 31 -17.61 17.50 -2.03
C PHE A 31 -18.61 16.36 -1.82
N THR A 32 -18.88 15.63 -2.88
CA THR A 32 -19.65 14.39 -2.81
C THR A 32 -18.75 13.22 -3.19
N ASN A 33 -18.60 12.25 -2.31
CA ASN A 33 -17.80 11.07 -2.56
C ASN A 33 -18.59 10.02 -3.34
N HIS A 34 -17.98 9.49 -4.40
CA HIS A 34 -18.50 8.40 -5.20
C HIS A 34 -17.53 7.22 -5.18
N PHE A 35 -18.07 6.00 -5.06
CA PHE A 35 -17.32 4.75 -4.97
C PHE A 35 -17.77 3.80 -6.10
N PRO A 36 -17.39 4.06 -7.35
CA PRO A 36 -17.94 3.34 -8.50
C PRO A 36 -17.66 1.84 -8.45
N LEU A 37 -16.46 1.40 -8.06
CA LEU A 37 -16.12 -0.01 -7.99
C LEU A 37 -16.91 -0.75 -6.90
N VAL A 38 -17.10 -0.13 -5.74
CA VAL A 38 -17.96 -0.68 -4.67
C VAL A 38 -19.40 -0.79 -5.15
N LYS A 39 -19.92 0.26 -5.80
CA LYS A 39 -21.29 0.27 -6.35
C LYS A 39 -21.49 -0.83 -7.41
N MET A 40 -20.49 -1.13 -8.22
CA MET A 40 -20.51 -2.23 -9.18
C MET A 40 -20.22 -3.59 -8.56
N GLY A 41 -19.83 -3.63 -7.29
CA GLY A 41 -19.47 -4.86 -6.58
C GLY A 41 -18.10 -5.43 -6.99
N TRP A 42 -17.25 -4.63 -7.62
CA TRP A 42 -15.95 -5.06 -8.14
C TRP A 42 -14.93 -5.25 -7.02
N THR A 43 -14.33 -6.42 -7.03
CA THR A 43 -13.18 -6.76 -6.20
C THR A 43 -11.89 -6.20 -6.79
N ARG A 44 -10.82 -6.19 -5.99
CA ARG A 44 -9.48 -5.83 -6.48
C ARG A 44 -9.01 -6.77 -7.58
N SER A 45 -9.29 -8.06 -7.43
CA SER A 45 -8.92 -9.09 -8.42
C SER A 45 -9.61 -8.87 -9.76
N GLU A 46 -10.92 -8.58 -9.75
CA GLU A 46 -11.68 -8.29 -10.97
C GLU A 46 -11.19 -7.01 -11.65
N SER A 47 -10.88 -5.98 -10.88
CA SER A 47 -10.31 -4.73 -11.39
C SER A 47 -8.94 -4.96 -12.06
N TYR A 48 -8.09 -5.78 -11.43
CA TYR A 48 -6.80 -6.15 -12.01
C TYR A 48 -6.97 -6.94 -13.32
N GLN A 49 -7.83 -7.96 -13.30
CA GLN A 49 -8.10 -8.79 -14.46
C GLN A 49 -8.63 -7.95 -15.64
N TYR A 50 -9.53 -7.02 -15.36
CA TYR A 50 -10.07 -6.10 -16.35
C TYR A 50 -8.97 -5.26 -17.03
N ILE A 51 -8.03 -4.71 -16.24
CA ILE A 51 -6.92 -3.91 -16.77
C ILE A 51 -5.98 -4.77 -17.63
N LEU A 52 -5.69 -5.98 -17.16
CA LEU A 52 -4.83 -6.92 -17.88
C LEU A 52 -5.45 -7.34 -19.22
N GLU A 53 -6.74 -7.68 -19.22
CA GLU A 53 -7.44 -8.17 -20.43
C GLU A 53 -7.71 -7.05 -21.45
N ASN A 54 -8.08 -5.86 -21.00
CA ASN A 54 -8.49 -4.80 -21.91
C ASN A 54 -7.33 -3.91 -22.38
N TRP A 55 -6.28 -3.79 -21.58
CA TRP A 55 -5.15 -2.90 -21.89
C TRP A 55 -3.79 -3.60 -21.90
N GLY A 56 -3.74 -4.89 -21.58
CA GLY A 56 -2.48 -5.65 -21.51
C GLY A 56 -1.51 -5.14 -20.45
N LEU A 57 -2.01 -4.39 -19.46
CA LEU A 57 -1.18 -3.80 -18.41
C LEU A 57 -1.15 -4.70 -17.18
N ASP A 58 0.03 -5.25 -16.88
CA ASP A 58 0.29 -5.91 -15.62
C ASP A 58 0.57 -4.83 -14.54
N THR A 59 -0.48 -4.44 -13.83
CA THR A 59 -0.38 -3.39 -12.81
C THR A 59 0.14 -3.98 -11.51
N LYS A 60 1.38 -3.65 -11.19
CA LYS A 60 1.96 -3.97 -9.86
C LYS A 60 1.28 -3.14 -8.77
N ALA A 61 1.26 -3.68 -7.55
CA ALA A 61 0.77 -2.93 -6.40
C ALA A 61 1.51 -1.60 -6.27
N SER A 62 0.77 -0.50 -6.33
CA SER A 62 1.32 0.84 -6.13
C SER A 62 1.60 1.02 -4.64
N ALA A 63 2.84 0.79 -4.24
CA ALA A 63 3.28 0.99 -2.87
C ALA A 63 4.68 1.59 -2.83
N CYS A 64 4.89 2.55 -1.94
CA CYS A 64 6.20 3.11 -1.69
C CYS A 64 7.14 2.03 -1.12
N ALA A 65 8.36 1.93 -1.64
CA ALA A 65 9.35 0.95 -1.18
C ALA A 65 9.67 1.05 0.32
N PHE A 66 9.48 2.22 0.91
CA PHE A 66 9.70 2.49 2.34
C PHE A 66 8.44 2.34 3.20
N CYS A 67 7.36 1.79 2.66
CA CYS A 67 6.08 1.70 3.36
C CYS A 67 6.15 0.72 4.55
N PRO A 68 5.91 1.16 5.79
CA PRO A 68 5.97 0.30 6.97
C PRO A 68 4.83 -0.74 7.02
N PHE A 69 3.88 -0.64 6.09
CA PHE A 69 2.79 -1.62 5.95
C PHE A 69 3.13 -2.80 5.05
N HIS A 70 4.30 -2.78 4.41
CA HIS A 70 4.79 -3.96 3.70
C HIS A 70 4.99 -5.14 4.66
N ARG A 71 4.81 -6.34 4.13
CA ARG A 71 5.18 -7.57 4.80
C ARG A 71 6.69 -7.77 4.75
N ASN A 72 7.25 -8.50 5.69
CA ASN A 72 8.70 -8.76 5.71
C ASN A 72 9.17 -9.49 4.44
N TYR A 73 8.35 -10.37 3.89
CA TYR A 73 8.61 -11.03 2.62
C TYR A 73 8.90 -10.03 1.48
N PHE A 74 8.22 -8.91 1.42
CA PHE A 74 8.48 -7.88 0.41
C PHE A 74 9.94 -7.41 0.44
N TYR A 75 10.50 -7.17 1.61
CA TYR A 75 11.89 -6.72 1.76
C TYR A 75 12.88 -7.81 1.39
N GLN A 76 12.59 -9.07 1.70
CA GLN A 76 13.39 -10.19 1.25
C GLN A 76 13.39 -10.30 -0.28
N HIS A 77 12.24 -10.14 -0.90
CA HIS A 77 12.11 -10.14 -2.35
C HIS A 77 12.93 -9.01 -2.98
N ILE A 78 12.76 -7.76 -2.54
CA ILE A 78 13.53 -6.62 -3.05
C ILE A 78 15.04 -6.84 -2.85
N ARG A 79 15.45 -7.44 -1.74
CA ARG A 79 16.86 -7.79 -1.49
C ARG A 79 17.45 -8.69 -2.58
N VAL A 80 16.67 -9.64 -3.08
CA VAL A 80 17.12 -10.62 -4.08
C VAL A 80 17.05 -10.03 -5.50
N PHE A 81 15.93 -9.39 -5.85
CA PHE A 81 15.63 -9.02 -7.24
C PHE A 81 15.93 -7.56 -7.58
N GLU A 82 15.95 -6.68 -6.58
CA GLU A 82 16.21 -5.24 -6.74
C GLU A 82 17.24 -4.75 -5.70
N PRO A 83 18.48 -5.27 -5.69
CA PRO A 83 19.45 -4.98 -4.64
C PRO A 83 19.75 -3.49 -4.49
N LYS A 84 19.75 -2.71 -5.58
CA LYS A 84 19.94 -1.25 -5.51
C LYS A 84 18.81 -0.55 -4.76
N THR A 85 17.58 -0.97 -4.98
CA THR A 85 16.41 -0.45 -4.25
C THR A 85 16.50 -0.86 -2.79
N TYR A 86 16.92 -2.11 -2.49
CA TYR A 86 17.12 -2.58 -1.14
C TYR A 86 18.16 -1.75 -0.37
N ASP A 87 19.30 -1.42 -1.00
CA ASP A 87 20.33 -0.58 -0.39
C ASP A 87 19.78 0.80 0.00
N GLN A 88 18.94 1.40 -0.84
CA GLN A 88 18.27 2.66 -0.51
C GLN A 88 17.32 2.53 0.68
N ILE A 89 16.59 1.41 0.75
CA ILE A 89 15.70 1.12 1.88
C ILE A 89 16.51 0.95 3.17
N LEU A 90 17.65 0.27 3.12
CA LEU A 90 18.55 0.12 4.27
C LEU A 90 19.08 1.44 4.81
N ILE A 91 19.40 2.40 3.94
CA ILE A 91 19.81 3.74 4.36
C ILE A 91 18.71 4.39 5.18
N VAL A 92 17.46 4.36 4.70
CA VAL A 92 16.31 4.93 5.42
C VAL A 92 16.06 4.19 6.73
N ASP A 93 16.09 2.84 6.71
CA ASP A 93 15.91 2.02 7.90
C ASP A 93 16.95 2.32 8.99
N ASN A 94 18.20 2.58 8.61
CA ASN A 94 19.26 2.99 9.56
C ASN A 94 19.04 4.42 10.09
N LEU A 95 18.69 5.37 9.21
CA LEU A 95 18.43 6.76 9.60
C LEU A 95 17.27 6.89 10.60
N LEU A 96 16.29 6.00 10.55
CA LEU A 96 15.18 5.98 11.52
C LEU A 96 15.66 5.67 12.94
N ARG A 97 16.72 4.86 13.09
CA ARG A 97 17.27 4.46 14.40
C ARG A 97 18.34 5.41 14.93
N ASP A 98 19.03 6.13 14.05
CA ASP A 98 20.04 7.10 14.47
C ASP A 98 19.43 8.34 15.14
N LYS A 99 18.12 8.48 15.06
CA LYS A 99 17.39 9.55 15.74
C LYS A 99 16.94 9.07 17.11
N THR A 100 17.47 9.70 18.13
CA THR A 100 16.98 9.51 19.50
C THR A 100 15.47 9.74 19.53
N PRO A 101 14.67 8.80 20.02
CA PRO A 101 13.23 8.98 20.15
C PRO A 101 12.94 10.30 20.89
N LYS A 102 12.02 11.09 20.35
CA LYS A 102 11.56 12.32 21.03
C LYS A 102 10.14 12.09 21.53
N PRO A 103 9.79 12.57 22.72
CA PRO A 103 8.41 12.47 23.18
C PRO A 103 7.44 13.03 22.13
N PRO A 104 6.29 12.37 21.86
CA PRO A 104 5.73 11.26 22.63
C PRO A 104 6.20 9.84 22.25
N MET A 105 7.26 9.68 21.45
CA MET A 105 7.75 8.36 21.02
C MET A 105 8.88 7.89 21.95
N ASP A 106 8.63 6.79 22.65
CA ASP A 106 9.57 6.20 23.62
C ASP A 106 10.29 4.95 23.07
N SER A 107 10.07 4.60 21.80
CA SER A 107 10.62 3.38 21.20
C SER A 107 11.24 3.63 19.83
N ASP A 108 12.18 2.76 19.46
CA ASP A 108 12.78 2.76 18.14
C ASP A 108 11.73 2.55 17.03
N LEU A 109 11.95 3.20 15.90
CA LEU A 109 11.14 3.04 14.72
C LEU A 109 11.74 1.96 13.81
N PHE A 110 10.88 1.11 13.28
CA PHE A 110 11.24 0.04 12.35
C PHE A 110 10.34 0.10 11.11
N ILE A 111 10.92 -0.16 9.95
CA ILE A 111 10.15 -0.34 8.71
C ILE A 111 9.53 -1.75 8.71
N SER A 112 10.24 -2.74 9.24
CA SER A 112 9.77 -4.13 9.29
C SER A 112 8.63 -4.32 10.30
N ARG A 113 7.70 -5.21 9.98
CA ARG A 113 6.60 -5.59 10.89
C ARG A 113 7.06 -6.36 12.13
N SER A 114 8.16 -7.11 12.01
CA SER A 114 8.75 -7.85 13.12
C SER A 114 9.53 -6.96 14.09
N ARG A 115 9.59 -5.65 13.85
CA ARG A 115 10.37 -4.69 14.66
C ARG A 115 11.83 -5.09 14.77
N LYS A 116 12.41 -5.62 13.70
CA LYS A 116 13.82 -5.90 13.52
C LYS A 116 14.41 -4.99 12.45
N ARG A 117 15.71 -4.81 12.43
CA ARG A 117 16.38 -4.16 11.30
C ARG A 117 16.15 -5.00 10.04
N LEU A 118 16.03 -4.36 8.89
CA LEU A 118 15.83 -5.09 7.65
C LEU A 118 17.00 -6.06 7.32
N CYS A 119 18.23 -5.71 7.71
CA CYS A 119 19.39 -6.59 7.55
C CYS A 119 19.36 -7.83 8.46
N ASP A 120 18.63 -7.77 9.58
CA ASP A 120 18.54 -8.83 10.58
C ASP A 120 17.30 -9.73 10.38
N LEU A 121 16.53 -9.49 9.31
CA LEU A 121 15.37 -10.33 8.98
C LEU A 121 15.83 -11.74 8.60
N THR A 122 15.28 -12.73 9.29
CA THR A 122 15.49 -14.15 9.01
C THR A 122 14.45 -14.69 8.03
N PRO A 123 14.67 -15.86 7.40
CA PRO A 123 13.65 -16.50 6.59
C PRO A 123 12.33 -16.75 7.34
N GLU A 124 12.41 -17.06 8.63
CA GLU A 124 11.24 -17.27 9.48
C GLU A 124 10.44 -15.98 9.67
N ASP A 125 11.11 -14.83 9.80
CA ASP A 125 10.45 -13.52 9.87
C ASP A 125 9.71 -13.17 8.57
N CYS A 126 10.13 -13.75 7.47
CA CYS A 126 9.60 -13.50 6.12
C CYS A 126 8.57 -14.54 5.68
N ASN A 127 8.17 -15.46 6.55
CA ASN A 127 7.20 -16.52 6.28
C ASN A 127 5.73 -16.01 6.29
N ASP A 128 5.56 -14.72 6.08
CA ASP A 128 4.26 -14.04 6.02
C ASP A 128 3.69 -13.98 4.58
N ALA A 129 4.15 -14.89 3.73
CA ALA A 129 3.77 -15.00 2.32
C ALA A 129 2.30 -15.42 2.08
N GLU A 130 1.62 -16.00 3.08
CA GLU A 130 0.19 -16.37 2.98
C GLU A 130 -0.73 -15.19 2.57
N TYR A 131 -0.22 -13.98 2.71
CA TYR A 131 -0.95 -12.77 2.31
C TYR A 131 -0.97 -12.52 0.79
N PHE A 132 -0.22 -13.29 0.00
CA PHE A 132 -0.18 -13.13 -1.46
C PHE A 132 -1.49 -13.49 -2.16
N GLU A 133 -2.30 -14.35 -1.57
CA GLU A 133 -3.63 -14.64 -2.09
C GLU A 133 -4.54 -13.41 -2.10
N TYR A 134 -4.29 -12.44 -1.22
CA TYR A 134 -5.12 -11.24 -1.09
C TYR A 134 -4.73 -10.10 -2.03
N CYS A 135 -3.49 -10.08 -2.51
CA CYS A 135 -2.97 -9.02 -3.40
C CYS A 135 -2.93 -9.41 -4.88
N GLY A 136 -3.53 -10.55 -5.24
CA GLY A 136 -3.49 -11.11 -6.61
C GLY A 136 -2.18 -11.87 -6.86
N ARG A 137 -2.30 -13.15 -7.19
CA ARG A 137 -1.17 -14.08 -7.45
C ARG A 137 -0.23 -13.63 -8.56
N SER A 138 -0.68 -12.70 -9.40
CA SER A 138 0.03 -12.30 -10.61
C SER A 138 1.22 -11.38 -10.38
N LEU A 139 1.34 -10.75 -9.22
CA LEU A 139 2.44 -9.82 -8.98
C LEU A 139 3.78 -10.50 -8.76
N TRP A 140 3.78 -11.84 -8.51
CA TRP A 140 4.98 -12.52 -8.02
C TRP A 140 5.13 -13.96 -8.54
N ASN A 141 4.32 -14.37 -9.52
CA ASN A 141 4.42 -15.70 -10.16
C ASN A 141 5.60 -15.83 -11.15
N GLY A 142 6.61 -15.02 -11.01
CA GLY A 142 7.84 -15.09 -11.79
C GLY A 142 8.98 -15.84 -11.10
N PHE A 143 8.68 -16.69 -10.09
CA PHE A 143 9.70 -17.49 -9.37
C PHE A 143 9.22 -18.88 -9.08
#